data_9e3c906a05dc9118b77df361812ace76
#
_entry.id   9e3c906a05dc9118b77df361812ace76
#
_cell.length_a   1.000
_cell.length_b   1.000
_cell.length_c   1.000
_cell.angle_alpha   90.00
_cell.angle_beta   90.00
_cell.angle_gamma   90.00
#
_symmetry.space_group_name_H-M   'P 1'
#
loop_
_entity.id
_entity.type
_entity.pdbx_description
1 polymer ?
#
loop_
_entity_poly.entity_id
_entity_poly.type
_entity_poly.pdbx_seq_one_letter_code
_entity_poly.pdbx_strand_id
1 'polypeptide(L)'
;MIFDLDGTLTDSAEGIVASFLHALEHIGAPVPPGDIVAQIVGPPMDDTFRAMELGDDAEEAIAAFRAEYGARGWAMNALFDGIEALLVDLRAAGVRLAVATSKLEPTARRILAHFGLDQHFEVIAGASPDGSRKAKVEVLAHALSQLEPLPDRVLMVGDRSHDVHGAAAHGIDTVVVGWGYGKADFPDGAPASGVTHAATIDELRRTLGV
;
A
#
# COMPACT_ATOMS: atom_id res chain seq x y z
N MET A 1 15.74 0.34 -0.56
CA MET A 1 14.53 0.24 -1.41
C MET A 1 13.31 0.26 -0.51
N ILE A 2 12.26 0.95 -0.90
CA ILE A 2 11.03 1.11 -0.12
C ILE A 2 9.87 0.52 -0.92
N PHE A 3 9.06 -0.33 -0.30
CA PHE A 3 7.89 -0.96 -0.93
C PHE A 3 6.59 -0.42 -0.32
N ASP A 4 5.55 -0.25 -1.12
CA ASP A 4 4.19 -0.25 -0.60
C ASP A 4 3.76 -1.68 -0.22
N LEU A 5 2.61 -1.83 0.43
CA LEU A 5 2.08 -3.11 0.88
C LEU A 5 0.93 -3.59 0.00
N ASP A 6 -0.22 -2.90 0.07
CA ASP A 6 -1.45 -3.30 -0.62
C ASP A 6 -1.33 -3.07 -2.13
N GLY A 7 -1.51 -4.10 -2.96
CA GLY A 7 -1.33 -4.03 -4.40
C GLY A 7 0.12 -4.12 -4.88
N THR A 8 1.08 -4.17 -3.97
CA THR A 8 2.51 -4.27 -4.29
C THR A 8 3.12 -5.55 -3.76
N LEU A 9 3.11 -5.77 -2.46
CA LEU A 9 3.59 -7.00 -1.81
C LEU A 9 2.44 -8.00 -1.63
N THR A 10 1.24 -7.50 -1.33
CA THR A 10 0.07 -8.33 -0.99
C THR A 10 -1.17 -7.95 -1.79
N ASP A 11 -1.96 -8.98 -2.14
CA ASP A 11 -3.33 -8.84 -2.65
C ASP A 11 -4.30 -8.83 -1.47
N SER A 12 -4.69 -7.64 -1.05
CA SER A 12 -5.57 -7.39 0.09
C SER A 12 -6.99 -7.04 -0.31
N ALA A 13 -7.33 -7.08 -1.60
CA ALA A 13 -8.61 -6.61 -2.11
C ALA A 13 -9.79 -7.34 -1.47
N GLU A 14 -9.72 -8.67 -1.31
CA GLU A 14 -10.80 -9.47 -0.74
C GLU A 14 -11.20 -8.98 0.65
N GLY A 15 -10.22 -8.83 1.54
CA GLY A 15 -10.47 -8.41 2.92
C GLY A 15 -10.93 -6.97 3.06
N ILE A 16 -10.38 -6.07 2.23
CA ILE A 16 -10.79 -4.66 2.20
C ILE A 16 -12.22 -4.53 1.70
N VAL A 17 -12.54 -5.17 0.57
CA VAL A 17 -13.88 -5.13 -0.03
C VAL A 17 -14.90 -5.77 0.90
N ALA A 18 -14.63 -6.95 1.47
CA ALA A 18 -15.55 -7.60 2.40
C ALA A 18 -15.87 -6.72 3.61
N SER A 19 -14.84 -6.09 4.20
CA SER A 19 -15.03 -5.20 5.36
C SER A 19 -15.73 -3.90 4.98
N PHE A 20 -15.50 -3.37 3.78
CA PHE A 20 -16.19 -2.19 3.26
C PHE A 20 -17.69 -2.48 3.05
N LEU A 21 -18.03 -3.59 2.41
CA LEU A 21 -19.41 -4.00 2.19
C LEU A 21 -20.16 -4.26 3.53
N HIS A 22 -19.46 -4.88 4.50
CA HIS A 22 -19.99 -5.05 5.85
C HIS A 22 -20.31 -3.71 6.52
N ALA A 23 -19.42 -2.72 6.38
CA ALA A 23 -19.67 -1.39 6.95
C ALA A 23 -20.86 -0.68 6.30
N LEU A 24 -21.02 -0.77 4.97
CA LEU A 24 -22.18 -0.20 4.28
C LEU A 24 -23.48 -0.90 4.69
N GLU A 25 -23.49 -2.23 4.81
CA GLU A 25 -24.63 -3.00 5.29
C GLU A 25 -25.02 -2.59 6.72
N HIS A 26 -24.04 -2.39 7.59
CA HIS A 26 -24.23 -1.98 8.98
C HIS A 26 -25.00 -0.66 9.11
N ILE A 27 -24.71 0.33 8.25
CA ILE A 27 -25.39 1.64 8.25
C ILE A 27 -26.57 1.69 7.26
N GLY A 28 -26.88 0.60 6.56
CA GLY A 28 -27.97 0.56 5.57
C GLY A 28 -27.71 1.39 4.31
N ALA A 29 -26.46 1.71 4.00
CA ALA A 29 -26.10 2.50 2.82
C ALA A 29 -25.96 1.63 1.56
N PRO A 30 -26.29 2.18 0.35
CA PRO A 30 -26.14 1.46 -0.89
C PRO A 30 -24.66 1.27 -1.26
N VAL A 31 -24.38 0.17 -1.95
CA VAL A 31 -23.04 -0.07 -2.53
C VAL A 31 -22.81 0.86 -3.72
N PRO A 32 -21.68 1.58 -3.79
CA PRO A 32 -21.36 2.43 -4.93
C PRO A 32 -21.30 1.64 -6.24
N PRO A 33 -21.72 2.23 -7.37
CA PRO A 33 -21.61 1.59 -8.67
C PRO A 33 -20.17 1.56 -9.19
N GLY A 34 -19.86 0.61 -10.07
CA GLY A 34 -18.56 0.52 -10.75
C GLY A 34 -17.57 -0.44 -10.10
N ASP A 35 -16.29 -0.26 -10.40
CA ASP A 35 -15.21 -1.09 -9.89
C ASP A 35 -14.86 -0.65 -8.46
N ILE A 36 -15.40 -1.38 -7.48
CA ILE A 36 -15.19 -1.10 -6.06
C ILE A 36 -13.71 -1.23 -5.69
N VAL A 37 -13.01 -2.24 -6.20
CA VAL A 37 -11.59 -2.46 -5.88
C VAL A 37 -10.77 -1.24 -6.26
N ALA A 38 -10.92 -0.74 -7.48
CA ALA A 38 -10.21 0.45 -7.96
C ALA A 38 -10.54 1.71 -7.15
N GLN A 39 -11.77 1.80 -6.61
CA GLN A 39 -12.22 2.96 -5.84
C GLN A 39 -11.68 2.98 -4.40
N ILE A 40 -11.58 1.82 -3.73
CA ILE A 40 -11.36 1.77 -2.28
C ILE A 40 -10.02 1.17 -1.86
N VAL A 41 -9.35 0.39 -2.72
CA VAL A 41 -8.06 -0.22 -2.35
C VAL A 41 -6.91 0.73 -2.68
N GLY A 42 -6.14 1.10 -1.67
CA GLY A 42 -5.00 2.03 -1.76
C GLY A 42 -5.22 3.35 -1.00
N PRO A 43 -6.29 4.12 -1.23
CA PRO A 43 -6.59 5.31 -0.42
C PRO A 43 -6.85 4.98 1.05
N PRO A 44 -6.61 5.93 1.98
CA PRO A 44 -7.03 5.77 3.37
C PRO A 44 -8.57 5.58 3.44
N MET A 45 -9.02 4.49 4.06
CA MET A 45 -10.44 4.13 4.10
C MET A 45 -11.32 5.19 4.77
N ASP A 46 -10.81 5.88 5.77
CA ASP A 46 -11.52 6.98 6.43
C ASP A 46 -11.88 8.10 5.43
N ASP A 47 -10.94 8.44 4.55
CA ASP A 47 -11.14 9.49 3.55
C ASP A 47 -12.12 9.00 2.46
N THR A 48 -12.07 7.71 2.14
CA THR A 48 -13.05 7.07 1.23
C THR A 48 -14.48 7.18 1.78
N PHE A 49 -14.73 6.80 3.03
CA PHE A 49 -16.07 6.91 3.61
C PHE A 49 -16.54 8.37 3.74
N ARG A 50 -15.66 9.29 4.13
CA ARG A 50 -16.01 10.72 4.22
C ARG A 50 -16.33 11.35 2.86
N ALA A 51 -15.76 10.84 1.77
CA ALA A 51 -16.06 11.28 0.40
C ALA A 51 -17.38 10.72 -0.14
N MET A 52 -17.98 9.73 0.52
CA MET A 52 -19.22 9.06 0.08
C MET A 52 -20.45 9.76 0.64
N GLU A 53 -20.70 10.96 0.64
CA GLU A 53 -21.95 11.68 1.01
C GLU A 53 -22.86 10.94 2.03
N LEU A 54 -22.26 10.24 3.03
CA LEU A 54 -22.97 9.45 4.04
C LEU A 54 -23.49 10.30 5.21
N GLY A 55 -23.23 11.59 5.21
CA GLY A 55 -23.63 12.49 6.29
C GLY A 55 -23.04 12.07 7.64
N ASP A 56 -23.90 12.01 8.66
CA ASP A 56 -23.51 11.67 10.04
C ASP A 56 -23.12 10.18 10.20
N ASP A 57 -23.50 9.31 9.25
CA ASP A 57 -23.22 7.87 9.31
C ASP A 57 -21.78 7.52 8.89
N ALA A 58 -21.01 8.48 8.35
CA ALA A 58 -19.64 8.24 7.89
C ALA A 58 -18.71 7.72 9.01
N GLU A 59 -18.77 8.30 10.21
CA GLU A 59 -17.93 7.87 11.34
C GLU A 59 -18.35 6.50 11.88
N GLU A 60 -19.66 6.16 11.82
CA GLU A 60 -20.16 4.85 12.17
C GLU A 60 -19.69 3.79 11.15
N ALA A 61 -19.74 4.09 9.85
CA ALA A 61 -19.21 3.24 8.81
C ALA A 61 -17.69 2.99 8.97
N ILE A 62 -16.91 4.02 9.28
CA ILE A 62 -15.48 3.91 9.56
C ILE A 62 -15.24 2.98 10.76
N ALA A 63 -16.02 3.13 11.83
CA ALA A 63 -15.90 2.29 13.02
C ALA A 63 -16.24 0.82 12.71
N ALA A 64 -17.33 0.56 11.98
CA ALA A 64 -17.73 -0.77 11.55
C ALA A 64 -16.67 -1.42 10.63
N PHE A 65 -16.15 -0.67 9.65
CA PHE A 65 -15.05 -1.14 8.80
C PHE A 65 -13.83 -1.55 9.62
N ARG A 66 -13.38 -0.68 10.52
CA ARG A 66 -12.19 -0.94 11.35
C ARG A 66 -12.37 -2.16 12.24
N ALA A 67 -13.55 -2.34 12.81
CA ALA A 67 -13.86 -3.50 13.64
C ALA A 67 -13.79 -4.79 12.83
N GLU A 68 -14.47 -4.85 11.68
CA GLU A 68 -14.53 -6.01 10.80
C GLU A 68 -13.16 -6.32 10.20
N TYR A 69 -12.48 -5.29 9.66
CA TYR A 69 -11.16 -5.46 9.07
C TYR A 69 -10.15 -5.94 10.12
N GLY A 70 -10.17 -5.37 11.33
CA GLY A 70 -9.30 -5.77 12.43
C GLY A 70 -9.58 -7.18 12.96
N ALA A 71 -10.83 -7.64 12.90
CA ALA A 71 -11.22 -8.97 13.35
C ALA A 71 -10.92 -10.05 12.30
N ARG A 72 -11.28 -9.85 11.04
CA ARG A 72 -11.27 -10.86 9.97
C ARG A 72 -10.59 -10.38 8.68
N GLY A 73 -10.92 -9.19 8.17
CA GLY A 73 -10.53 -8.73 6.85
C GLY A 73 -9.01 -8.67 6.65
N TRP A 74 -8.24 -8.33 7.66
CA TRP A 74 -6.78 -8.27 7.56
C TRP A 74 -6.14 -9.62 7.17
N ALA A 75 -6.78 -10.75 7.52
CA ALA A 75 -6.29 -12.10 7.23
C ALA A 75 -6.78 -12.63 5.87
N MET A 76 -7.80 -11.98 5.27
CA MET A 76 -8.25 -12.25 3.91
C MET A 76 -7.32 -11.54 2.92
N ASN A 77 -6.10 -12.06 2.81
CA ASN A 77 -4.98 -11.44 2.13
C ASN A 77 -4.06 -12.53 1.60
N ALA A 78 -3.36 -12.28 0.49
CA ALA A 78 -2.41 -13.21 -0.10
C ALA A 78 -1.12 -12.47 -0.52
N LEU A 79 -0.01 -13.17 -0.60
CA LEU A 79 1.18 -12.63 -1.25
C LEU A 79 1.01 -12.72 -2.77
N PHE A 80 1.50 -11.71 -3.49
CA PHE A 80 1.70 -11.89 -4.92
C PHE A 80 2.82 -12.91 -5.17
N ASP A 81 2.63 -13.75 -6.18
CA ASP A 81 3.56 -14.81 -6.53
C ASP A 81 4.97 -14.26 -6.80
N GLY A 82 5.98 -14.83 -6.16
CA GLY A 82 7.38 -14.46 -6.33
C GLY A 82 7.88 -13.30 -5.45
N ILE A 83 7.03 -12.64 -4.67
CA ILE A 83 7.43 -11.54 -3.77
C ILE A 83 8.45 -12.00 -2.73
N GLU A 84 8.21 -13.13 -2.06
CA GLU A 84 9.13 -13.63 -1.03
C GLU A 84 10.53 -13.90 -1.63
N ALA A 85 10.59 -14.56 -2.79
CA ALA A 85 11.85 -14.84 -3.49
C ALA A 85 12.57 -13.53 -3.90
N LEU A 86 11.82 -12.53 -4.39
CA LEU A 86 12.37 -11.21 -4.72
C LEU A 86 13.01 -10.54 -3.50
N LEU A 87 12.34 -10.54 -2.34
CA LEU A 87 12.87 -9.92 -1.13
C LEU A 87 14.14 -10.63 -0.63
N VAL A 88 14.17 -11.97 -0.70
CA VAL A 88 15.35 -12.78 -0.36
C VAL A 88 16.53 -12.40 -1.26
N ASP A 89 16.33 -12.32 -2.58
CA ASP A 89 17.41 -12.02 -3.53
C ASP A 89 17.91 -10.57 -3.38
N LEU A 90 17.02 -9.61 -3.17
CA LEU A 90 17.39 -8.23 -2.89
C LEU A 90 18.27 -8.12 -1.63
N ARG A 91 17.91 -8.83 -0.56
CA ARG A 91 18.71 -8.86 0.66
C ARG A 91 20.06 -9.54 0.44
N ALA A 92 20.11 -10.64 -0.32
CA ALA A 92 21.35 -11.32 -0.68
C ALA A 92 22.28 -10.41 -1.51
N ALA A 93 21.70 -9.51 -2.33
CA ALA A 93 22.42 -8.47 -3.05
C ALA A 93 22.82 -7.27 -2.17
N GLY A 94 22.57 -7.30 -0.87
CA GLY A 94 22.93 -6.22 0.08
C GLY A 94 21.99 -5.01 0.05
N VAL A 95 20.81 -5.13 -0.55
CA VAL A 95 19.84 -4.05 -0.60
C VAL A 95 19.12 -3.92 0.74
N ARG A 96 19.13 -2.72 1.32
CA ARG A 96 18.33 -2.38 2.51
C ARG A 96 16.88 -2.22 2.10
N LEU A 97 15.96 -2.88 2.83
CA LEU A 97 14.54 -2.92 2.51
C LEU A 97 13.72 -2.23 3.60
N ALA A 98 12.69 -1.50 3.16
CA ALA A 98 11.71 -0.89 4.04
C ALA A 98 10.31 -0.97 3.43
N VAL A 99 9.29 -0.80 4.26
CA VAL A 99 7.90 -0.62 3.84
C VAL A 99 7.44 0.79 4.19
N ALA A 100 6.72 1.43 3.24
CA ALA A 100 6.02 2.68 3.47
C ALA A 100 4.61 2.58 2.87
N THR A 101 3.58 2.42 3.72
CA THR A 101 2.20 2.15 3.29
C THR A 101 1.19 3.12 3.91
N SER A 102 0.13 3.43 3.15
CA SER A 102 -1.01 4.20 3.68
C SER A 102 -1.88 3.40 4.66
N LYS A 103 -1.65 2.08 4.76
CA LYS A 103 -2.29 1.24 5.79
C LYS A 103 -1.79 1.62 7.19
N LEU A 104 -2.65 1.49 8.21
CA LEU A 104 -2.25 1.68 9.61
C LEU A 104 -1.04 0.79 9.95
N GLU A 105 0.00 1.40 10.52
CA GLU A 105 1.28 0.71 10.81
C GLU A 105 1.11 -0.57 11.64
N PRO A 106 0.31 -0.62 12.73
CA PRO A 106 0.09 -1.86 13.47
C PRO A 106 -0.50 -2.98 12.62
N THR A 107 -1.40 -2.63 11.69
CA THR A 107 -2.02 -3.60 10.77
C THR A 107 -1.03 -4.07 9.71
N ALA A 108 -0.23 -3.17 9.14
CA ALA A 108 0.83 -3.51 8.20
C ALA A 108 1.85 -4.48 8.81
N ARG A 109 2.31 -4.21 10.04
CA ARG A 109 3.21 -5.10 10.79
C ARG A 109 2.60 -6.47 11.03
N ARG A 110 1.30 -6.51 11.39
CA ARG A 110 0.57 -7.77 11.62
C ARG A 110 0.49 -8.61 10.35
N ILE A 111 0.21 -8.00 9.20
CA ILE A 111 0.15 -8.67 7.89
C ILE A 111 1.53 -9.20 7.50
N LEU A 112 2.57 -8.36 7.58
CA LEU A 112 3.92 -8.78 7.22
C LEU A 112 4.42 -9.92 8.11
N ALA A 113 4.16 -9.87 9.42
CA ALA A 113 4.49 -10.95 10.35
C ALA A 113 3.70 -12.23 10.07
N HIS A 114 2.42 -12.13 9.65
CA HIS A 114 1.61 -13.29 9.27
C HIS A 114 2.22 -14.08 8.10
N PHE A 115 2.80 -13.35 7.14
CA PHE A 115 3.49 -13.95 5.99
C PHE A 115 4.98 -14.22 6.25
N GLY A 116 5.52 -13.91 7.43
CA GLY A 116 6.93 -14.06 7.74
C GLY A 116 7.84 -13.09 6.98
N LEU A 117 7.29 -12.00 6.41
CA LEU A 117 8.04 -11.03 5.62
C LEU A 117 8.65 -9.89 6.45
N ASP A 118 8.18 -9.67 7.68
CA ASP A 118 8.65 -8.60 8.57
C ASP A 118 10.16 -8.63 8.80
N GLN A 119 10.75 -9.82 8.84
CA GLN A 119 12.19 -10.04 9.01
C GLN A 119 13.05 -9.50 7.84
N HIS A 120 12.46 -9.24 6.68
CA HIS A 120 13.18 -8.72 5.52
C HIS A 120 13.38 -7.21 5.58
N PHE A 121 12.57 -6.48 6.35
CA PHE A 121 12.54 -5.03 6.37
C PHE A 121 13.21 -4.44 7.60
N GLU A 122 14.09 -3.45 7.40
CA GLU A 122 14.70 -2.68 8.49
C GLU A 122 13.69 -1.73 9.13
N VAL A 123 12.79 -1.17 8.31
CA VAL A 123 11.75 -0.23 8.71
C VAL A 123 10.42 -0.65 8.10
N ILE A 124 9.38 -0.66 8.93
CA ILE A 124 8.00 -0.81 8.50
C ILE A 124 7.26 0.45 8.98
N ALA A 125 6.99 1.36 8.05
CA ALA A 125 6.26 2.60 8.30
C ALA A 125 4.87 2.54 7.67
N GLY A 126 3.87 2.97 8.41
CA GLY A 126 2.49 3.05 7.96
C GLY A 126 1.81 4.32 8.45
N ALA A 127 0.54 4.51 8.14
CA ALA A 127 -0.26 5.58 8.73
C ALA A 127 -0.31 5.42 10.26
N SER A 128 -0.28 6.55 10.98
CA SER A 128 -0.36 6.53 12.44
C SER A 128 -1.82 6.40 12.92
N PRO A 129 -2.08 5.68 14.01
CA PRO A 129 -3.44 5.54 14.56
C PRO A 129 -4.07 6.87 15.02
N ASP A 130 -3.24 7.83 15.42
CA ASP A 130 -3.66 9.16 15.85
C ASP A 130 -3.93 10.13 14.68
N GLY A 131 -3.69 9.69 13.44
CA GLY A 131 -3.90 10.49 12.23
C GLY A 131 -2.84 11.58 11.98
N SER A 132 -1.79 11.67 12.79
CA SER A 132 -0.71 12.65 12.59
C SER A 132 0.16 12.35 11.36
N ARG A 133 0.09 11.14 10.82
CA ARG A 133 0.78 10.67 9.61
C ARG A 133 -0.21 9.84 8.79
N LYS A 134 -0.72 10.37 7.67
CA LYS A 134 -1.72 9.73 6.80
C LYS A 134 -1.28 9.66 5.35
N ALA A 135 -0.82 10.78 4.81
CA ALA A 135 -0.43 10.87 3.41
C ALA A 135 0.86 10.08 3.14
N LYS A 136 0.98 9.51 1.94
CA LYS A 136 2.17 8.74 1.53
C LYS A 136 3.46 9.54 1.71
N VAL A 137 3.43 10.85 1.45
CA VAL A 137 4.58 11.73 1.64
C VAL A 137 5.04 11.78 3.11
N GLU A 138 4.11 11.81 4.06
CA GLU A 138 4.41 11.83 5.50
C GLU A 138 4.95 10.47 5.97
N VAL A 139 4.36 9.39 5.46
CA VAL A 139 4.82 8.02 5.76
C VAL A 139 6.23 7.80 5.23
N LEU A 140 6.53 8.26 4.01
CA LEU A 140 7.87 8.19 3.43
C LEU A 140 8.87 9.03 4.21
N ALA A 141 8.52 10.26 4.61
CA ALA A 141 9.39 11.08 5.47
C ALA A 141 9.76 10.34 6.77
N HIS A 142 8.78 9.70 7.39
CA HIS A 142 8.98 8.90 8.59
C HIS A 142 9.87 7.66 8.33
N ALA A 143 9.63 6.92 7.25
CA ALA A 143 10.46 5.78 6.87
C ALA A 143 11.91 6.19 6.63
N LEU A 144 12.13 7.27 5.88
CA LEU A 144 13.46 7.80 5.58
C LEU A 144 14.22 8.22 6.84
N SER A 145 13.55 8.87 7.79
CA SER A 145 14.18 9.29 9.05
C SER A 145 14.65 8.12 9.91
N GLN A 146 14.01 6.95 9.79
CA GLN A 146 14.43 5.73 10.50
C GLN A 146 15.51 4.94 9.76
N LEU A 147 15.68 5.19 8.45
CA LEU A 147 16.67 4.50 7.61
C LEU A 147 18.06 5.18 7.62
N GLU A 148 18.24 6.26 8.34
CA GLU A 148 19.51 6.98 8.36
C GLU A 148 20.68 6.14 8.92
N PRO A 149 21.91 6.24 8.33
CA PRO A 149 22.23 7.04 7.17
C PRO A 149 21.62 6.44 5.89
N LEU A 150 21.07 7.32 5.03
CA LEU A 150 20.49 6.89 3.77
C LEU A 150 21.59 6.43 2.78
N PRO A 151 21.32 5.41 1.96
CA PRO A 151 22.21 5.08 0.84
C PRO A 151 22.14 6.17 -0.25
N ASP A 152 23.15 6.19 -1.13
CA ASP A 152 23.24 7.16 -2.24
C ASP A 152 22.00 7.10 -3.17
N ARG A 153 21.35 5.96 -3.25
CA ARG A 153 20.16 5.76 -4.08
C ARG A 153 19.04 5.10 -3.28
N VAL A 154 17.90 5.76 -3.25
CA VAL A 154 16.63 5.21 -2.73
C VAL A 154 15.67 5.04 -3.90
N LEU A 155 14.87 3.98 -3.88
CA LEU A 155 13.87 3.68 -4.90
C LEU A 155 12.57 3.28 -4.20
N MET A 156 11.43 3.81 -4.67
CA MET A 156 10.10 3.38 -4.28
C MET A 156 9.59 2.31 -5.25
N VAL A 157 8.90 1.31 -4.74
CA VAL A 157 8.14 0.32 -5.51
C VAL A 157 6.70 0.37 -5.00
N GLY A 158 5.77 0.67 -5.88
CA GLY A 158 4.34 0.80 -5.53
C GLY A 158 3.45 0.61 -6.75
N ASP A 159 2.15 0.58 -6.58
CA ASP A 159 1.21 0.36 -7.67
C ASP A 159 0.29 1.56 -7.97
N ARG A 160 0.25 2.57 -7.08
CA ARG A 160 -0.67 3.71 -7.18
C ARG A 160 0.05 5.04 -7.47
N SER A 161 -0.71 5.99 -8.00
CA SER A 161 -0.23 7.36 -8.25
C SER A 161 0.25 8.07 -6.98
N HIS A 162 -0.33 7.77 -5.81
CA HIS A 162 0.13 8.37 -4.55
C HIS A 162 1.52 7.86 -4.12
N ASP A 163 1.95 6.65 -4.54
CA ASP A 163 3.33 6.20 -4.35
C ASP A 163 4.30 7.06 -5.15
N VAL A 164 3.96 7.32 -6.41
CA VAL A 164 4.74 8.19 -7.30
C VAL A 164 4.83 9.60 -6.73
N HIS A 165 3.69 10.21 -6.39
CA HIS A 165 3.66 11.57 -5.86
C HIS A 165 4.38 11.69 -4.51
N GLY A 166 4.17 10.70 -3.63
CA GLY A 166 4.84 10.66 -2.34
C GLY A 166 6.36 10.54 -2.47
N ALA A 167 6.85 9.66 -3.34
CA ALA A 167 8.27 9.47 -3.60
C ALA A 167 8.91 10.70 -4.27
N ALA A 168 8.25 11.28 -5.27
CA ALA A 168 8.72 12.47 -5.98
C ALA A 168 8.90 13.68 -5.05
N ALA A 169 8.05 13.84 -4.03
CA ALA A 169 8.17 14.89 -3.02
C ALA A 169 9.49 14.79 -2.21
N HIS A 170 10.11 13.62 -2.19
CA HIS A 170 11.41 13.37 -1.55
C HIS A 170 12.55 13.19 -2.56
N GLY A 171 12.33 13.46 -3.86
CA GLY A 171 13.34 13.27 -4.90
C GLY A 171 13.67 11.80 -5.17
N ILE A 172 12.75 10.88 -4.89
CA ILE A 172 12.91 9.43 -5.03
C ILE A 172 12.20 8.96 -6.29
N ASP A 173 12.90 8.21 -7.13
CA ASP A 173 12.34 7.55 -8.29
C ASP A 173 11.41 6.40 -7.89
N THR A 174 10.41 6.09 -8.73
CA THR A 174 9.44 5.03 -8.47
C THR A 174 9.43 3.99 -9.58
N VAL A 175 9.36 2.71 -9.20
CA VAL A 175 8.93 1.63 -10.09
C VAL A 175 7.46 1.33 -9.79
N VAL A 176 6.60 1.56 -10.78
CA VAL A 176 5.17 1.24 -10.71
C VAL A 176 4.96 -0.19 -11.18
N VAL A 177 4.34 -1.00 -10.33
CA VAL A 177 4.05 -2.40 -10.62
C VAL A 177 2.67 -2.56 -11.26
N GLY A 178 2.57 -3.44 -12.26
CA GLY A 178 1.37 -3.58 -13.09
C GLY A 178 0.34 -4.61 -12.59
N TRP A 179 0.65 -5.37 -11.55
CA TRP A 179 -0.24 -6.40 -10.99
C TRP A 179 -1.16 -5.90 -9.88
N GLY A 180 -0.94 -4.66 -9.39
CA GLY A 180 -1.73 -4.04 -8.34
C GLY A 180 -3.03 -3.41 -8.82
N TYR A 181 -3.55 -2.48 -8.04
CA TYR A 181 -4.87 -1.87 -8.22
C TYR A 181 -4.83 -0.54 -8.99
N GLY A 182 -3.64 0.01 -9.24
CA GLY A 182 -3.42 1.35 -9.79
C GLY A 182 -3.57 1.48 -11.29
N LYS A 183 -4.12 0.49 -12.00
CA LYS A 183 -4.26 0.53 -13.46
C LYS A 183 -5.00 1.77 -13.98
N ALA A 184 -6.01 2.24 -13.25
CA ALA A 184 -6.78 3.43 -13.61
C ALA A 184 -6.02 4.74 -13.35
N ASP A 185 -5.00 4.74 -12.50
CA ASP A 185 -4.19 5.91 -12.17
C ASP A 185 -3.24 6.28 -13.33
N PHE A 186 -2.98 5.34 -14.24
CA PHE A 186 -2.01 5.46 -15.34
C PHE A 186 -2.66 5.10 -16.69
N PRO A 187 -3.70 5.84 -17.15
CA PRO A 187 -4.48 5.48 -18.36
C PRO A 187 -3.65 5.47 -19.65
N ASP A 188 -2.60 6.28 -19.71
CA ASP A 188 -1.74 6.41 -20.91
C ASP A 188 -0.47 5.54 -20.82
N GLY A 189 -0.31 4.76 -19.75
CA GLY A 189 0.83 3.86 -19.53
C GLY A 189 2.19 4.55 -19.46
N ALA A 190 2.23 5.87 -19.59
CA ALA A 190 3.46 6.65 -19.63
C ALA A 190 3.70 7.34 -18.28
N PRO A 191 4.75 6.96 -17.57
CA PRO A 191 5.11 7.62 -16.33
C PRO A 191 5.74 8.99 -16.58
N ALA A 192 5.55 9.88 -15.60
CA ALA A 192 6.33 11.11 -15.48
C ALA A 192 7.85 10.81 -15.36
N SER A 193 8.69 11.84 -15.50
CA SER A 193 10.13 11.69 -15.25
C SER A 193 10.39 11.06 -13.88
N GLY A 194 11.33 10.12 -13.80
CA GLY A 194 11.65 9.38 -12.57
C GLY A 194 10.73 8.18 -12.27
N VAL A 195 9.87 7.78 -13.20
CA VAL A 195 8.98 6.62 -13.05
C VAL A 195 9.30 5.56 -14.08
N THR A 196 9.43 4.32 -13.65
CA THR A 196 9.60 3.13 -14.50
C THR A 196 8.41 2.20 -14.28
N HIS A 197 8.00 1.47 -15.30
CA HIS A 197 6.93 0.47 -15.19
C HIS A 197 7.51 -0.95 -15.22
N ALA A 198 6.94 -1.84 -14.37
CA ALA A 198 7.22 -3.27 -14.39
C ALA A 198 5.87 -4.02 -14.37
N ALA A 199 5.49 -4.64 -15.49
CA ALA A 199 4.20 -5.32 -15.61
C ALA A 199 4.15 -6.65 -14.84
N THR A 200 5.31 -7.27 -14.58
CA THR A 200 5.43 -8.56 -13.90
C THR A 200 6.57 -8.55 -12.88
N ILE A 201 6.57 -9.51 -11.96
CA ILE A 201 7.66 -9.71 -10.99
C ILE A 201 9.00 -9.93 -11.72
N ASP A 202 9.02 -10.67 -12.83
CA ASP A 202 10.24 -10.90 -13.61
C ASP A 202 10.76 -9.62 -14.27
N GLU A 203 9.87 -8.70 -14.67
CA GLU A 203 10.27 -7.37 -15.15
C GLU A 203 10.80 -6.51 -14.02
N LEU A 204 10.16 -6.55 -12.86
CA LEU A 204 10.66 -5.86 -11.68
C LEU A 204 12.06 -6.35 -11.32
N ARG A 205 12.28 -7.67 -11.25
CA ARG A 205 13.60 -8.26 -10.98
C ARG A 205 14.66 -7.75 -11.95
N ARG A 206 14.38 -7.76 -13.26
CA ARG A 206 15.29 -7.24 -14.29
C ARG A 206 15.59 -5.75 -14.11
N THR A 207 14.57 -4.95 -13.78
CA THR A 207 14.69 -3.51 -13.52
C THR A 207 15.57 -3.23 -12.30
N LEU A 208 15.48 -4.09 -11.28
CA LEU A 208 16.24 -3.98 -10.03
C LEU A 208 17.64 -4.63 -10.13
N GLY A 209 17.90 -5.46 -11.14
CA GLY A 209 19.20 -6.12 -11.35
C GLY A 209 19.42 -7.35 -10.49
N VAL A 210 18.36 -8.08 -10.13
CA VAL A 210 18.37 -9.32 -9.31
C VAL A 210 17.61 -10.46 -9.96
#